data_6f449d42e65346110ee77e00ab69ba22
#
_entry.id   6f449d42e65346110ee77e00ab69ba22
#
_cell.length_a   1.000
_cell.length_b   1.000
_cell.length_c   1.000
_cell.angle_alpha   90.00
_cell.angle_beta   90.00
_cell.angle_gamma   90.00
#
_symmetry.space_group_name_H-M   'P 1'
#
loop_
_entity.id
_entity.type
_entity.pdbx_description
1 polymer ?
#
loop_
_entity_poly.entity_id
_entity_poly.type
_entity_poly.pdbx_seq_one_letter_code
_entity_poly.pdbx_strand_id
1 'polypeptide(L)'
;MVARRLVLLTGFGLLIAFGTTPAQAQDTEICLATADRVANGEKVTPEDKDAGHEACQRALAATSSIMQKQEIQEADFDIVGRPKN
;
A
#
# COMPACT_ATOMS: atom_id res chain seq x y z
N MET A 1 2.81 -37.54 -0.24
CA MET A 1 1.90 -36.47 0.13
C MET A 1 2.60 -35.28 0.70
N VAL A 2 3.50 -35.53 1.62
CA VAL A 2 4.25 -34.43 2.26
C VAL A 2 5.12 -33.71 1.23
N ALA A 3 5.68 -34.45 0.30
CA ALA A 3 6.57 -33.86 -0.71
C ALA A 3 5.88 -32.81 -1.56
N ARG A 4 4.58 -32.98 -1.83
CA ARG A 4 3.85 -32.03 -2.66
C ARG A 4 3.75 -30.67 -1.99
N ARG A 5 3.55 -30.66 -0.69
CA ARG A 5 3.45 -29.42 0.04
C ARG A 5 4.77 -28.66 0.04
N LEU A 6 5.86 -29.39 0.16
CA LEU A 6 7.17 -28.77 0.14
C LEU A 6 7.44 -28.10 -1.20
N VAL A 7 7.03 -28.74 -2.28
CA VAL A 7 7.22 -28.18 -3.60
C VAL A 7 6.45 -26.89 -3.76
N LEU A 8 5.22 -26.84 -3.27
CA LEU A 8 4.41 -25.65 -3.36
C LEU A 8 5.04 -24.49 -2.60
N LEU A 9 5.54 -24.74 -1.42
CA LEU A 9 6.18 -23.70 -0.64
C LEU A 9 7.41 -23.16 -1.35
N THR A 10 8.17 -24.02 -1.97
CA THR A 10 9.35 -23.61 -2.72
C THR A 10 8.95 -22.70 -3.87
N GLY A 11 7.86 -23.01 -4.55
CA GLY A 11 7.38 -22.20 -5.64
C GLY A 11 7.02 -20.80 -5.20
N PHE A 12 6.38 -20.66 -4.08
CA PHE A 12 6.08 -19.33 -3.55
C PHE A 12 7.32 -18.53 -3.28
N GLY A 13 8.32 -19.17 -2.70
CA GLY A 13 9.56 -18.47 -2.41
C GLY A 13 10.21 -17.89 -3.65
N LEU A 14 10.17 -18.63 -4.75
CA LEU A 14 10.74 -18.15 -5.99
C LEU A 14 9.99 -16.95 -6.55
N LEU A 15 8.68 -16.96 -6.47
CA LEU A 15 7.89 -15.84 -6.97
C LEU A 15 8.20 -14.56 -6.22
N ILE A 16 8.39 -14.64 -4.93
CA ILE A 16 8.70 -13.46 -4.13
C ILE A 16 10.04 -12.87 -4.52
N ALA A 17 10.98 -13.70 -4.95
CA ALA A 17 12.32 -13.23 -5.28
C ALA A 17 12.35 -12.31 -6.48
N PHE A 18 11.31 -12.30 -7.28
CA PHE A 18 11.31 -11.55 -8.51
C PHE A 18 10.55 -10.25 -8.40
N GLY A 19 10.12 -9.72 -7.56
CA GLY A 19 9.32 -8.56 -7.63
C GLY A 19 9.87 -7.38 -6.88
N THR A 20 9.07 -6.35 -6.78
CA THR A 20 9.28 -5.27 -5.85
C THR A 20 9.28 -5.84 -4.45
N THR A 21 9.92 -5.15 -3.52
CA THR A 21 9.93 -5.63 -2.15
C THR A 21 8.50 -5.74 -1.64
N PRO A 22 8.18 -6.79 -0.88
CA PRO A 22 6.82 -6.94 -0.34
C PRO A 22 6.38 -5.75 0.51
N ALA A 23 7.31 -5.15 1.24
CA ALA A 23 7.00 -4.00 2.08
C ALA A 23 6.56 -2.80 1.26
N GLN A 24 7.22 -2.55 0.13
CA GLN A 24 6.89 -1.43 -0.73
C GLN A 24 5.52 -1.60 -1.37
N ALA A 25 5.24 -2.79 -1.88
CA ALA A 25 3.95 -3.08 -2.47
C ALA A 25 2.85 -2.98 -1.43
N GLN A 26 3.12 -3.43 -0.21
CA GLN A 26 2.15 -3.39 0.86
C GLN A 26 1.84 -1.97 1.29
N ASP A 27 2.84 -1.10 1.37
CA ASP A 27 2.63 0.30 1.73
C ASP A 27 1.74 1.00 0.71
N THR A 28 1.98 0.78 -0.57
CA THR A 28 1.16 1.36 -1.62
C THR A 28 -0.28 0.85 -1.51
N GLU A 29 -0.44 -0.44 -1.31
CA GLU A 29 -1.77 -1.03 -1.20
C GLU A 29 -2.55 -0.48 -0.01
N ILE A 30 -1.90 -0.38 1.14
CA ILE A 30 -2.54 0.17 2.34
C ILE A 30 -2.93 1.62 2.11
N CYS A 31 -2.05 2.40 1.50
CA CYS A 31 -2.32 3.80 1.21
C CYS A 31 -3.56 3.94 0.33
N LEU A 32 -3.59 3.24 -0.80
CA LEU A 32 -4.69 3.36 -1.75
C LEU A 32 -5.99 2.79 -1.20
N ALA A 33 -5.92 1.68 -0.49
CA ALA A 33 -7.12 1.08 0.08
C ALA A 33 -7.73 1.96 1.17
N THR A 34 -6.91 2.57 2.00
CA THR A 34 -7.41 3.49 3.03
C THR A 34 -8.06 4.70 2.40
N ALA A 35 -7.43 5.26 1.36
CA ALA A 35 -7.99 6.40 0.64
C ALA A 35 -9.35 6.06 0.03
N ASP A 36 -9.48 4.88 -0.56
CA ASP A 36 -10.75 4.44 -1.13
C ASP A 36 -11.85 4.39 -0.08
N ARG A 37 -11.53 3.84 1.09
CA ARG A 37 -12.52 3.73 2.15
C ARG A 37 -13.00 5.10 2.60
N VAL A 38 -12.08 6.04 2.77
CA VAL A 38 -12.44 7.40 3.17
C VAL A 38 -13.26 8.06 2.07
N ALA A 39 -12.85 7.92 0.82
CA ALA A 39 -13.55 8.55 -0.30
C ALA A 39 -14.95 7.99 -0.47
N ASN A 40 -15.15 6.72 -0.12
CA ASN A 40 -16.46 6.08 -0.21
C ASN A 40 -17.37 6.38 0.97
N GLY A 41 -16.88 7.16 1.91
CA GLY A 41 -17.68 7.54 3.09
C GLY A 41 -17.73 6.49 4.17
N GLU A 42 -16.86 5.50 4.13
CA GLU A 42 -16.79 4.51 5.17
C GLU A 42 -16.21 5.12 6.44
N LYS A 43 -16.64 4.57 7.57
CA LYS A 43 -16.07 5.00 8.84
C LYS A 43 -14.70 4.38 9.02
N VAL A 44 -13.69 5.22 8.96
CA VAL A 44 -12.31 4.80 9.17
C VAL A 44 -11.84 5.42 10.48
N THR A 45 -11.32 4.58 11.36
CA THR A 45 -10.88 5.07 12.68
C THR A 45 -9.68 5.99 12.51
N PRO A 46 -9.45 6.90 13.48
CA PRO A 46 -8.25 7.75 13.41
C PRO A 46 -6.96 6.95 13.33
N GLU A 47 -6.91 5.80 14.00
CA GLU A 47 -5.73 4.94 13.95
C GLU A 47 -5.50 4.38 12.56
N ASP A 48 -6.58 3.96 11.90
CA ASP A 48 -6.48 3.45 10.55
C ASP A 48 -6.09 4.54 9.57
N LYS A 49 -6.59 5.76 9.78
CA LYS A 49 -6.19 6.89 8.94
C LYS A 49 -4.70 7.20 9.11
N ASP A 50 -4.23 7.18 10.34
CA ASP A 50 -2.81 7.42 10.61
C ASP A 50 -1.95 6.35 9.94
N ALA A 51 -2.36 5.09 10.05
CA ALA A 51 -1.63 4.00 9.43
C ALA A 51 -1.60 4.16 7.91
N GLY A 52 -2.72 4.55 7.32
CA GLY A 52 -2.80 4.80 5.89
C GLY A 52 -1.91 5.95 5.45
N HIS A 53 -1.94 7.05 6.20
CA HIS A 53 -1.09 8.19 5.92
C HIS A 53 0.39 7.81 5.98
N GLU A 54 0.79 7.10 7.01
CA GLU A 54 2.17 6.66 7.13
C GLU A 54 2.58 5.74 5.99
N ALA A 55 1.69 4.85 5.60
CA ALA A 55 1.95 3.98 4.45
C ALA A 55 2.11 4.81 3.18
N CYS A 56 1.30 5.84 3.00
CA CYS A 56 1.44 6.75 1.86
C CYS A 56 2.81 7.44 1.87
N GLN A 57 3.25 7.91 3.03
CA GLN A 57 4.54 8.57 3.13
C GLN A 57 5.68 7.63 2.80
N ARG A 58 5.62 6.40 3.30
CA ARG A 58 6.65 5.41 2.98
C ARG A 58 6.65 5.07 1.49
N ALA A 59 5.45 4.95 0.91
CA ALA A 59 5.33 4.65 -0.51
C ALA A 59 5.89 5.78 -1.37
N LEU A 60 5.61 7.03 -0.99
CA LEU A 60 6.15 8.19 -1.70
C LEU A 60 7.67 8.20 -1.67
N ALA A 61 8.24 7.89 -0.52
CA ALA A 61 9.69 7.88 -0.37
C ALA A 61 10.34 6.76 -1.17
N ALA A 62 9.62 5.68 -1.42
CA ALA A 62 10.18 4.50 -2.05
C ALA A 62 10.04 4.48 -3.57
N THR A 63 9.04 5.17 -4.11
CA THR A 63 8.80 5.12 -5.55
C THR A 63 9.58 6.20 -6.29
N SER A 64 10.06 5.84 -7.48
CA SER A 64 10.70 6.81 -8.37
C SER A 64 9.79 7.20 -9.53
N SER A 65 8.62 6.61 -9.63
CA SER A 65 7.68 6.90 -10.72
C SER A 65 6.90 8.17 -10.41
N ILE A 66 6.94 9.14 -11.31
CA ILE A 66 6.21 10.39 -11.12
C ILE A 66 4.70 10.15 -11.10
N MET A 67 4.21 9.29 -11.97
CA MET A 67 2.79 8.98 -12.01
C MET A 67 2.33 8.32 -10.72
N GLN A 68 3.14 7.41 -10.21
CA GLN A 68 2.80 6.73 -8.97
C GLN A 68 2.84 7.71 -7.80
N LYS A 69 3.79 8.63 -7.79
CA LYS A 69 3.84 9.66 -6.75
C LYS A 69 2.58 10.49 -6.74
N GLN A 70 2.10 10.89 -7.91
CA GLN A 70 0.87 11.68 -7.99
C GLN A 70 -0.31 10.89 -7.47
N GLU A 71 -0.40 9.63 -7.84
CA GLU A 71 -1.50 8.78 -7.38
C GLU A 71 -1.49 8.63 -5.87
N ILE A 72 -0.31 8.41 -5.30
CA ILE A 72 -0.16 8.24 -3.86
C ILE A 72 -0.44 9.56 -3.13
N GLN A 73 0.00 10.68 -3.68
CA GLN A 73 -0.29 11.99 -3.08
C GLN A 73 -1.79 12.28 -3.06
N GLU A 74 -2.48 11.98 -4.14
CA GLU A 74 -3.93 12.16 -4.17
C GLU A 74 -4.61 11.27 -3.13
N ALA A 75 -4.14 10.04 -3.01
CA ALA A 75 -4.67 9.14 -2.00
C ALA A 75 -4.44 9.69 -0.60
N ASP A 76 -3.26 10.21 -0.34
CA ASP A 76 -2.96 10.78 0.97
C ASP A 76 -3.85 11.99 1.28
N PHE A 77 -4.10 12.83 0.29
CA PHE A 77 -5.03 13.94 0.47
C PHE A 77 -6.44 13.45 0.81
N ASP A 78 -6.87 12.35 0.22
CA ASP A 78 -8.18 11.78 0.55
C ASP A 78 -8.23 11.33 1.99
N ILE A 79 -7.10 10.86 2.52
CA ILE A 79 -7.05 10.39 3.90
C ILE A 79 -6.98 11.55 4.89
N VAL A 80 -6.08 12.50 4.66
CA VAL A 80 -5.81 13.57 5.63
C VAL A 80 -6.49 14.87 5.31
N GLY A 81 -7.07 14.99 4.13
CA GLY A 81 -7.68 16.22 3.69
C GLY A 81 -6.73 17.09 2.89
N ARG A 82 -7.28 17.80 1.91
CA ARG A 82 -6.48 18.68 1.09
C ARG A 82 -6.18 19.98 1.85
N PRO A 83 -4.98 20.53 1.66
CA PRO A 83 -4.70 21.82 2.29
C PRO A 83 -5.62 22.89 1.71
N LYS A 84 -6.09 23.75 2.58
CA LYS A 84 -6.93 24.87 2.15
C LYS A 84 -6.05 26.06 1.83
N ASN A 85 -6.34 26.68 0.74
CA ASN A 85 -5.65 27.92 0.36
C ASN A 85 -6.63 29.04 0.30
#